data_0c479107c6ac591c099072715694b934
#
_entry.id   0c479107c6ac591c099072715694b934
#
_cell.length_a   1.000
_cell.length_b   1.000
_cell.length_c   1.000
_cell.angle_alpha   90.00
_cell.angle_beta   90.00
_cell.angle_gamma   90.00
#
_symmetry.space_group_name_H-M   'P 1'
#
loop_
_entity.id
_entity.type
_entity.pdbx_description
1 polymer ?
#
loop_
_entity_poly.entity_id
_entity_poly.type
_entity_poly.pdbx_seq_one_letter_code
_entity_poly.pdbx_strand_id
1 'polypeptide(L)' 'LIHNYHLYELLAFEVLVGIWGNGRTRKRKLESKGFNYYKVQAYVNMYKNKNVL' A
#
# COMPACT_ATOMS: atom_id res chain seq x y z
N LEU A 1 20.48 5.85 1.27
CA LEU A 1 20.16 4.48 1.56
C LEU A 1 18.66 4.27 1.75
N ILE A 2 18.14 3.32 1.04
CA ILE A 2 16.72 3.04 1.12
C ILE A 2 16.42 2.22 2.35
N HIS A 3 15.37 2.59 3.04
CA HIS A 3 14.96 1.90 4.24
C HIS A 3 13.69 1.12 3.96
N ASN A 4 13.76 -0.17 4.21
CA ASN A 4 12.63 -1.05 3.87
C ASN A 4 11.36 -0.70 4.63
N TYR A 5 11.49 -0.15 5.83
CA TYR A 5 10.29 0.18 6.59
C TYR A 5 9.55 1.39 6.02
N HIS A 6 10.20 2.14 5.15
CA HIS A 6 9.50 3.22 4.45
C HIS A 6 8.83 2.73 3.18
N LEU A 7 9.27 1.60 2.67
CA LEU A 7 8.76 1.09 1.42
C LEU A 7 7.25 0.86 1.48
N TYR A 8 6.78 0.19 2.52
CA TYR A 8 5.36 -0.13 2.59
C TYR A 8 4.51 1.08 2.88
N GLU A 9 5.04 2.05 3.59
CA GLU A 9 4.35 3.32 3.75
C GLU A 9 4.16 4.01 2.41
N LEU A 10 5.21 4.00 1.61
CA LEU A 10 5.17 4.60 0.29
C LEU A 10 4.19 3.87 -0.62
N LEU A 11 4.22 2.55 -0.58
CA LEU A 11 3.29 1.76 -1.37
C LEU A 11 1.85 2.05 -0.98
N ALA A 12 1.60 2.18 0.31
CA ALA A 12 0.25 2.50 0.78
C ALA A 12 -0.19 3.87 0.29
N PHE A 13 0.70 4.82 0.29
CA PHE A 13 0.39 6.14 -0.24
C PHE A 13 0.02 6.06 -1.72
N GLU A 14 0.79 5.28 -2.48
CA GLU A 14 0.51 5.09 -3.90
C GLU A 14 -0.83 4.43 -4.12
N VAL A 15 -1.19 3.50 -3.25
CA VAL A 15 -2.50 2.87 -3.32
C VAL A 15 -3.60 3.90 -3.12
N LEU A 16 -3.41 4.78 -2.16
CA LEU A 16 -4.42 5.78 -1.85
C LEU A 16 -4.64 6.77 -2.99
N VAL A 17 -3.60 7.07 -3.73
CA VAL A 17 -3.74 7.98 -4.87
C VAL A 17 -4.13 7.26 -6.16
N GLY A 18 -4.29 5.94 -6.12
CA GLY A 18 -4.86 5.21 -7.23
C GLY A 18 -3.88 4.60 -8.20
N ILE A 19 -2.58 4.65 -7.91
CA ILE A 19 -1.57 4.15 -8.83
C ILE A 19 -1.69 2.66 -9.06
N TRP A 20 -2.07 1.92 -8.02
CA TRP A 20 -2.09 0.47 -8.08
C TRP A 20 -3.45 -0.12 -8.45
N GLY A 21 -4.43 0.73 -8.76
CA GLY A 21 -5.76 0.25 -9.03
C GLY A 21 -6.49 -0.10 -7.76
N ASN A 22 -7.52 -0.92 -7.88
CA ASN A 22 -8.29 -1.27 -6.70
C ASN A 22 -8.53 -2.77 -6.63
N GLY A 23 -8.90 -3.23 -5.44
CA GLY A 23 -9.34 -4.59 -5.21
C GLY A 23 -8.38 -5.64 -5.75
N ARG A 24 -8.93 -6.50 -6.59
CA ARG A 24 -8.18 -7.62 -7.12
C ARG A 24 -7.00 -7.18 -7.99
N THR A 25 -7.18 -6.11 -8.73
CA THR A 25 -6.11 -5.58 -9.58
C THR A 25 -4.92 -5.15 -8.74
N ARG A 26 -5.21 -4.43 -7.65
CA ARG A 26 -4.15 -3.99 -6.74
C ARG A 26 -3.38 -5.17 -6.16
N LYS A 27 -4.12 -6.18 -5.72
CA LYS A 27 -3.49 -7.34 -5.13
C LYS A 27 -2.56 -8.02 -6.12
N ARG A 28 -3.05 -8.23 -7.33
CA ARG A 28 -2.27 -8.90 -8.35
C ARG A 28 -1.02 -8.12 -8.71
N LYS A 29 -1.15 -6.82 -8.87
CA LYS A 29 0.00 -6.00 -9.24
C LYS A 29 1.05 -5.97 -8.16
N LEU A 30 0.63 -5.81 -6.91
CA LEU A 30 1.59 -5.77 -5.81
C LEU A 30 2.30 -7.10 -5.66
N GLU A 31 1.56 -8.19 -5.74
CA GLU A 31 2.16 -9.50 -5.58
C GLU A 31 3.09 -9.85 -6.74
N SER A 32 2.76 -9.40 -7.93
CA SER A 32 3.61 -9.67 -9.08
C SER A 32 4.96 -8.98 -8.96
N LYS A 33 5.03 -7.94 -8.17
CA LYS A 33 6.30 -7.25 -7.92
C LYS A 33 6.99 -7.73 -6.65
N GLY A 34 6.44 -8.74 -6.01
CA GLY A 34 7.04 -9.32 -4.83
C GLY A 34 6.71 -8.63 -3.53
N PHE A 35 5.72 -7.75 -3.53
CA PHE A 35 5.32 -7.07 -2.32
C PHE A 35 4.23 -7.85 -1.59
N ASN A 36 4.19 -7.67 -0.27
CA ASN A 36 3.19 -8.31 0.56
C ASN A 36 1.92 -7.47 0.56
N TYR A 37 0.91 -7.94 -0.15
CA TYR A 37 -0.35 -7.21 -0.29
C TYR A 37 -0.98 -6.88 1.06
N TYR A 38 -1.00 -7.85 1.97
CA TYR A 38 -1.67 -7.65 3.25
C TYR A 38 -0.98 -6.61 4.10
N LYS A 39 0.34 -6.53 3.97
CA LYS A 39 1.10 -5.53 4.69
C LYS A 39 0.81 -4.14 4.15
N VAL A 40 0.74 -4.02 2.83
CA VAL A 40 0.38 -2.76 2.21
C VAL A 40 -1.02 -2.33 2.65
N GLN A 41 -1.94 -3.28 2.65
CA GLN A 41 -3.32 -2.97 3.02
C GLN A 41 -3.43 -2.52 4.48
N ALA A 42 -2.61 -3.09 5.34
CA ALA A 42 -2.60 -2.67 6.75
C ALA A 42 -2.21 -1.20 6.87
N TYR A 43 -1.20 -0.79 6.12
CA TYR A 43 -0.80 0.62 6.15
C TYR A 43 -1.85 1.52 5.52
N VAL A 44 -2.50 1.06 4.46
CA VAL A 44 -3.59 1.82 3.85
C VAL A 44 -4.69 2.06 4.87
N ASN A 45 -5.07 1.02 5.59
CA ASN A 45 -6.12 1.15 6.60
C ASN A 45 -5.72 2.10 7.71
N MET A 46 -4.46 2.07 8.08
CA MET A 46 -3.95 2.97 9.10
C MET A 46 -4.08 4.42 8.68
N TYR A 47 -3.69 4.70 7.44
CA TYR A 47 -3.77 6.07 6.92
C TYR A 47 -5.22 6.55 6.84
N LYS A 48 -6.12 5.67 6.43
CA LYS A 48 -7.52 6.03 6.37
C LYS A 48 -8.07 6.37 7.74
N ASN A 49 -7.69 5.59 8.74
CA ASN A 49 -8.16 5.82 10.09
C ASN A 49 -7.66 7.14 10.65
N LYS A 50 -6.43 7.49 10.31
CA LYS A 50 -5.87 8.74 10.79
C LYS A 50 -6.59 9.95 10.21
N ASN A 51 -7.15 9.80 9.05
CA ASN A 51 -7.84 10.92 8.40
C ASN A 51 -9.19 11.21 9.00
N VAL A 52 -9.63 10.40 9.91
CA VAL A 52 -10.92 10.58 10.53
C VAL A 52 -10.94 11.80 11.43
N LEU A 53 -9.80 12.22 11.87
CA LEU A 53 -9.73 13.41 12.71
C LEU A 53 -10.15 14.67 11.95
#